data_972f8efcda0a919c1917f07d5cf98a3c
#
_entry.id   972f8efcda0a919c1917f07d5cf98a3c
#
_cell.length_a   1.000
_cell.length_b   1.000
_cell.length_c   1.000
_cell.angle_alpha   90.00
_cell.angle_beta   90.00
_cell.angle_gamma   90.00
#
_symmetry.space_group_name_H-M   'P 1'
#
loop_
_entity.id
_entity.type
_entity.pdbx_description
1 polymer ?
#
loop_
_entity_poly.entity_id
_entity_poly.type
_entity_poly.pdbx_seq_one_letter_code
_entity_poly.pdbx_strand_id
1 'polypeptide(L)'
;DVGVLGAKAILNALSDNGQAATAYALAAQDSYPSWGWWIKNGATTLYENWNIQAARDISLNHMMFGEIGAWFFKGLGGIHPDEANPGFKNILLSPHFVSQLSHFTASHRGPFGTILSSWQRLGDSIKYSVTIPANSTATVEFDLTPGQQIILDHKQIPAKISLSSGTYLFMIK
;
A
#
# COMPACT_ATOMS: atom_id res chain seq x y z
N ASP A 1 13.08 -9.78 14.75
CA ASP A 1 13.94 -8.92 13.96
C ASP A 1 14.38 -9.65 12.70
N VAL A 2 14.20 -9.02 11.56
CA VAL A 2 14.49 -9.61 10.25
C VAL A 2 15.71 -8.96 9.54
N GLY A 3 16.31 -7.96 10.14
CA GLY A 3 17.42 -7.20 9.54
C GLY A 3 17.08 -6.58 8.18
N VAL A 4 18.08 -6.04 7.49
CA VAL A 4 17.88 -5.31 6.21
C VAL A 4 17.28 -6.16 5.09
N LEU A 5 17.70 -7.42 4.97
CA LEU A 5 17.20 -8.30 3.91
C LEU A 5 15.75 -8.72 4.14
N GLY A 6 15.42 -9.09 5.36
CA GLY A 6 14.05 -9.47 5.70
C GLY A 6 13.08 -8.28 5.70
N ALA A 7 13.52 -7.09 6.13
CA ALA A 7 12.70 -5.88 6.12
C ALA A 7 12.26 -5.47 4.71
N LYS A 8 13.06 -5.78 3.68
CA LYS A 8 12.70 -5.55 2.28
C LYS A 8 11.51 -6.40 1.81
N ALA A 9 11.31 -7.57 2.38
CA ALA A 9 10.32 -8.54 1.90
C ALA A 9 9.09 -8.66 2.81
N ILE A 10 9.25 -8.48 4.14
CA ILE A 10 8.25 -8.90 5.12
C ILE A 10 6.89 -8.23 4.96
N LEU A 11 6.85 -6.92 4.69
CA LEU A 11 5.59 -6.19 4.57
C LEU A 11 4.79 -6.63 3.33
N ASN A 12 5.49 -6.82 2.19
CA ASN A 12 4.87 -7.34 0.98
C ASN A 12 4.40 -8.79 1.19
N ALA A 13 5.28 -9.66 1.71
CA ALA A 13 4.93 -11.07 1.95
C ALA A 13 3.72 -11.23 2.88
N LEU A 14 3.60 -10.43 3.93
CA LEU A 14 2.43 -10.44 4.80
C LEU A 14 1.17 -9.97 4.06
N SER A 15 1.26 -8.89 3.30
CA SER A 15 0.12 -8.36 2.54
C SER A 15 -0.36 -9.33 1.47
N ASP A 16 0.56 -9.92 0.70
CA ASP A 16 0.26 -10.89 -0.36
C ASP A 16 -0.37 -12.20 0.18
N ASN A 17 -0.23 -12.46 1.49
CA ASN A 17 -0.82 -13.61 2.17
C ASN A 17 -1.98 -13.23 3.11
N GLY A 18 -2.69 -12.13 2.85
CA GLY A 18 -3.88 -11.73 3.60
C GLY A 18 -3.61 -11.18 5.01
N GLN A 19 -2.34 -10.85 5.34
CA GLN A 19 -1.90 -10.36 6.65
C GLN A 19 -1.55 -8.87 6.63
N ALA A 20 -2.23 -8.08 5.81
CA ALA A 20 -1.95 -6.64 5.67
C ALA A 20 -2.10 -5.85 6.99
N ALA A 21 -3.03 -6.27 7.87
CA ALA A 21 -3.18 -5.67 9.19
C ALA A 21 -1.94 -5.92 10.08
N THR A 22 -1.33 -7.10 9.99
CA THR A 22 -0.06 -7.43 10.66
C THR A 22 1.10 -6.63 10.04
N ALA A 23 1.15 -6.51 8.73
CA ALA A 23 2.14 -5.68 8.04
C ALA A 23 2.05 -4.21 8.50
N TYR A 24 0.82 -3.68 8.60
CA TYR A 24 0.62 -2.33 9.11
C TYR A 24 1.06 -2.18 10.58
N ALA A 25 0.73 -3.14 11.43
CA ALA A 25 1.16 -3.12 12.83
C ALA A 25 2.69 -3.09 12.97
N LEU A 26 3.41 -3.85 12.13
CA LEU A 26 4.88 -3.81 12.07
C LEU A 26 5.39 -2.46 11.56
N ALA A 27 4.78 -1.90 10.52
CA ALA A 27 5.18 -0.62 9.95
C ALA A 27 4.93 0.54 10.91
N ALA A 28 3.86 0.48 11.70
CA ALA A 28 3.47 1.50 12.67
C ALA A 28 4.09 1.32 14.07
N GLN A 29 4.85 0.22 14.30
CA GLN A 29 5.50 -0.03 15.57
C GLN A 29 6.49 1.10 15.90
N ASP A 30 6.55 1.47 17.18
CA ASP A 30 7.43 2.55 17.69
C ASP A 30 8.39 2.13 18.80
N SER A 31 8.35 0.85 19.18
CA SER A 31 9.35 0.22 20.06
C SER A 31 10.48 -0.40 19.23
N TYR A 32 11.66 -0.58 19.86
CA TYR A 32 12.79 -1.24 19.23
C TYR A 32 12.50 -2.73 18.91
N PRO A 33 12.91 -3.24 17.75
CA PRO A 33 13.43 -2.56 16.56
C PRO A 33 12.30 -2.13 15.61
N SER A 34 12.30 -0.87 15.13
CA SER A 34 11.31 -0.38 14.17
C SER A 34 11.70 0.96 13.54
N TRP A 35 11.04 1.32 12.44
CA TRP A 35 11.15 2.65 11.83
C TRP A 35 10.66 3.75 12.77
N GLY A 36 9.54 3.51 13.49
CA GLY A 36 9.02 4.46 14.48
C GLY A 36 9.97 4.69 15.65
N TRP A 37 10.70 3.67 16.08
CA TRP A 37 11.73 3.81 17.09
C TRP A 37 12.89 4.72 16.62
N TRP A 38 13.31 4.59 15.36
CA TRP A 38 14.31 5.53 14.79
C TRP A 38 13.81 6.96 14.85
N ILE A 39 12.56 7.21 14.42
CA ILE A 39 11.95 8.55 14.43
C ILE A 39 11.92 9.12 15.86
N LYS A 40 11.48 8.32 16.83
CA LYS A 40 11.48 8.71 18.26
C LYS A 40 12.88 9.06 18.80
N ASN A 41 13.91 8.46 18.23
CA ASN A 41 15.31 8.73 18.59
C ASN A 41 15.99 9.76 17.68
N GLY A 42 15.22 10.56 16.95
CA GLY A 42 15.71 11.71 16.19
C GLY A 42 16.21 11.38 14.78
N ALA A 43 15.92 10.20 14.23
CA ALA A 43 16.28 9.89 12.85
C ALA A 43 15.53 10.79 11.87
N THR A 44 16.25 11.35 10.91
CA THR A 44 15.73 12.14 9.79
C THR A 44 15.90 11.43 8.44
N THR A 45 16.57 10.28 8.45
CA THR A 45 16.89 9.45 7.30
C THR A 45 16.66 7.99 7.67
N LEU A 46 16.74 7.08 6.70
CA LEU A 46 16.78 5.64 6.93
C LEU A 46 18.20 5.22 7.33
N TYR A 47 18.32 4.42 8.36
CA TYR A 47 19.59 3.90 8.83
C TYR A 47 19.87 2.50 8.25
N GLU A 48 21.13 2.08 8.29
CA GLU A 48 21.56 0.76 7.82
C GLU A 48 21.26 -0.35 8.84
N ASN A 49 21.13 -0.01 10.11
CA ASN A 49 20.93 -0.95 11.19
C ASN A 49 19.83 -0.47 12.15
N TRP A 50 19.08 -1.40 12.73
CA TRP A 50 18.13 -1.06 13.79
C TRP A 50 18.80 -0.41 14.98
N ASN A 51 19.98 -0.89 15.37
CA ASN A 51 20.77 -0.31 16.45
C ASN A 51 21.55 0.92 15.99
N ILE A 52 21.07 2.11 16.30
CA ILE A 52 21.71 3.40 15.96
C ILE A 52 23.00 3.69 16.76
N GLN A 53 23.28 2.90 17.79
CA GLN A 53 24.49 3.03 18.62
C GLN A 53 25.56 2.00 18.25
N ALA A 54 25.38 1.24 17.18
CA ALA A 54 26.37 0.30 16.70
C ALA A 54 27.68 1.05 16.41
N ALA A 55 28.76 0.64 17.08
CA ALA A 55 29.95 1.48 17.32
C ALA A 55 30.85 1.69 16.10
N ARG A 56 30.64 1.03 14.95
CA ARG A 56 31.46 1.16 13.74
C ARG A 56 30.66 0.83 12.49
N ASP A 57 30.98 1.55 11.42
CA ASP A 57 30.63 1.24 10.03
C ASP A 57 29.13 1.11 9.75
N ILE A 58 28.28 1.91 10.43
CA ILE A 58 26.88 2.05 10.07
C ILE A 58 26.63 3.36 9.34
N SER A 59 25.94 3.28 8.21
CA SER A 59 25.42 4.48 7.56
C SER A 59 24.15 4.94 8.26
N LEU A 60 24.09 6.23 8.57
CA LEU A 60 22.86 6.87 9.03
C LEU A 60 22.03 7.42 7.85
N ASN A 61 22.41 7.12 6.63
CA ASN A 61 21.68 7.46 5.41
C ASN A 61 21.80 6.29 4.41
N HIS A 62 20.96 5.26 4.59
CA HIS A 62 21.01 4.02 3.83
C HIS A 62 19.64 3.58 3.36
N MET A 63 19.50 3.20 2.08
CA MET A 63 18.20 2.96 1.47
C MET A 63 17.58 1.58 1.74
N MET A 64 18.31 0.62 2.32
CA MET A 64 17.89 -0.80 2.40
C MET A 64 16.57 -1.03 3.15
N PHE A 65 16.26 -0.21 4.15
CA PHE A 65 14.98 -0.25 4.86
C PHE A 65 13.87 0.59 4.20
N GLY A 66 14.12 1.14 3.00
CA GLY A 66 13.20 2.04 2.29
C GLY A 66 12.02 1.34 1.62
N GLU A 67 11.98 0.01 1.56
CA GLU A 67 10.84 -0.74 0.99
C GLU A 67 9.51 -0.43 1.70
N ILE A 68 9.54 0.00 2.95
CA ILE A 68 8.34 0.49 3.65
C ILE A 68 7.65 1.61 2.86
N GLY A 69 8.41 2.51 2.23
CA GLY A 69 7.86 3.56 1.37
C GLY A 69 7.13 2.98 0.16
N ALA A 70 7.74 2.01 -0.54
CA ALA A 70 7.10 1.33 -1.65
C ALA A 70 5.87 0.52 -1.20
N TRP A 71 5.93 -0.11 -0.01
CA TRP A 71 4.82 -0.86 0.56
C TRP A 71 3.60 0.02 0.84
N PHE A 72 3.76 1.27 1.24
CA PHE A 72 2.61 2.18 1.38
C PHE A 72 1.83 2.32 0.06
N PHE A 73 2.51 2.40 -1.07
CA PHE A 73 1.85 2.47 -2.37
C PHE A 73 1.25 1.12 -2.79
N LYS A 74 1.99 0.03 -2.65
CA LYS A 74 1.57 -1.32 -3.04
C LYS A 74 0.54 -1.89 -2.06
N GLY A 75 0.87 -1.93 -0.77
CA GLY A 75 0.04 -2.55 0.26
C GLY A 75 -1.21 -1.73 0.56
N LEU A 76 -1.06 -0.52 1.10
CA LEU A 76 -2.21 0.30 1.52
C LEU A 76 -2.94 0.95 0.35
N GLY A 77 -2.19 1.46 -0.64
CA GLY A 77 -2.74 2.06 -1.84
C GLY A 77 -3.16 1.05 -2.91
N GLY A 78 -2.58 -0.14 -2.89
CA GLY A 78 -2.86 -1.20 -3.85
C GLY A 78 -2.39 -0.91 -5.27
N ILE A 79 -1.48 0.04 -5.48
CA ILE A 79 -1.01 0.42 -6.83
C ILE A 79 0.16 -0.47 -7.24
N HIS A 80 -0.07 -1.37 -8.19
CA HIS A 80 0.94 -2.28 -8.74
C HIS A 80 1.06 -2.14 -10.26
N PRO A 81 2.28 -2.25 -10.82
CA PRO A 81 2.44 -2.43 -12.25
C PRO A 81 1.94 -3.81 -12.66
N ASP A 82 1.41 -3.91 -13.87
CA ASP A 82 1.15 -5.18 -14.53
C ASP A 82 2.40 -5.57 -15.30
N GLU A 83 3.02 -6.69 -14.96
CA GLU A 83 4.25 -7.16 -15.61
C GLU A 83 4.05 -7.49 -17.09
N ALA A 84 2.85 -7.91 -17.48
CA ALA A 84 2.49 -8.18 -18.87
C ALA A 84 2.29 -6.89 -19.68
N ASN A 85 1.97 -5.78 -19.02
CA ASN A 85 1.71 -4.47 -19.63
C ASN A 85 2.51 -3.38 -18.90
N PRO A 86 3.85 -3.33 -19.05
CA PRO A 86 4.73 -2.48 -18.26
C PRO A 86 4.44 -0.99 -18.45
N GLY A 87 4.94 -0.18 -17.52
CA GLY A 87 4.79 1.27 -17.56
C GLY A 87 3.42 1.78 -17.16
N PHE A 88 2.63 0.99 -16.42
CA PHE A 88 1.25 1.31 -16.02
C PHE A 88 0.29 1.48 -17.20
N LYS A 89 0.53 0.75 -18.29
CA LYS A 89 -0.43 0.66 -19.40
C LYS A 89 -1.72 -0.03 -18.93
N ASN A 90 -1.58 -1.14 -18.19
CA ASN A 90 -2.60 -1.67 -17.29
C ASN A 90 -2.13 -1.54 -15.84
N ILE A 91 -2.99 -1.07 -14.96
CA ILE A 91 -2.72 -0.83 -13.55
C ILE A 91 -3.42 -1.94 -12.76
N LEU A 92 -2.70 -2.66 -11.90
CA LEU A 92 -3.33 -3.55 -10.95
C LEU A 92 -3.63 -2.76 -9.67
N LEU A 93 -4.89 -2.77 -9.24
CA LEU A 93 -5.35 -2.05 -8.04
C LEU A 93 -5.93 -3.07 -7.05
N SER A 94 -5.19 -3.31 -5.96
CA SER A 94 -5.59 -4.24 -4.89
C SER A 94 -5.31 -3.63 -3.50
N PRO A 95 -6.07 -2.60 -3.08
CA PRO A 95 -5.83 -1.92 -1.81
C PRO A 95 -6.21 -2.80 -0.62
N HIS A 96 -5.42 -2.71 0.46
CA HIS A 96 -5.77 -3.33 1.73
C HIS A 96 -6.35 -2.29 2.70
N PHE A 97 -7.62 -2.47 3.07
CA PHE A 97 -8.36 -1.57 3.96
C PHE A 97 -8.14 -1.94 5.43
N VAL A 98 -6.92 -1.71 5.95
CA VAL A 98 -6.57 -2.07 7.33
C VAL A 98 -7.44 -1.32 8.34
N SER A 99 -7.89 -2.02 9.38
CA SER A 99 -8.82 -1.47 10.38
C SER A 99 -8.21 -0.37 11.25
N GLN A 100 -6.88 -0.36 11.36
CA GLN A 100 -6.14 0.61 12.15
C GLN A 100 -6.09 2.01 11.51
N LEU A 101 -6.51 2.16 10.25
CA LEU A 101 -6.58 3.44 9.56
C LEU A 101 -8.01 3.82 9.22
N SER A 102 -8.34 5.09 9.40
CA SER A 102 -9.62 5.66 8.96
C SER A 102 -9.63 6.00 7.47
N HIS A 103 -8.49 6.28 6.89
CA HIS A 103 -8.33 6.61 5.47
C HIS A 103 -6.88 6.42 5.02
N PHE A 104 -6.70 6.30 3.72
CA PHE A 104 -5.39 6.33 3.08
C PHE A 104 -5.52 6.84 1.65
N THR A 105 -4.50 7.55 1.17
CA THR A 105 -4.43 8.04 -0.20
C THR A 105 -3.02 7.86 -0.73
N ALA A 106 -2.91 7.22 -1.89
CA ALA A 106 -1.68 7.11 -2.66
C ALA A 106 -1.89 7.69 -4.06
N SER A 107 -0.88 8.35 -4.58
CA SER A 107 -0.84 8.80 -5.96
C SER A 107 0.51 8.47 -6.59
N HIS A 108 0.48 7.98 -7.82
CA HIS A 108 1.67 7.67 -8.59
C HIS A 108 1.61 8.36 -9.96
N ARG A 109 2.65 9.10 -10.31
CA ARG A 109 2.75 9.73 -11.62
C ARG A 109 3.50 8.83 -12.58
N GLY A 110 2.75 8.10 -13.38
CA GLY A 110 3.28 7.22 -14.44
C GLY A 110 3.41 7.94 -15.80
N PRO A 111 3.88 7.24 -16.84
CA PRO A 111 4.03 7.79 -18.20
C PRO A 111 2.74 8.32 -18.82
N PHE A 112 1.59 7.77 -18.44
CA PHE A 112 0.28 8.16 -18.97
C PHE A 112 -0.46 9.19 -18.12
N GLY A 113 0.09 9.57 -16.97
CA GLY A 113 -0.51 10.54 -16.05
C GLY A 113 -0.56 10.03 -14.61
N THR A 114 -1.35 10.72 -13.79
CA THR A 114 -1.47 10.41 -12.37
C THR A 114 -2.50 9.32 -12.14
N ILE A 115 -2.06 8.27 -11.43
CA ILE A 115 -2.90 7.24 -10.85
C ILE A 115 -3.23 7.69 -9.43
N LEU A 116 -4.50 7.67 -9.04
CA LEU A 116 -4.93 7.95 -7.67
C LEU A 116 -5.66 6.73 -7.12
N SER A 117 -5.32 6.34 -5.90
CA SER A 117 -6.02 5.33 -5.11
C SER A 117 -6.25 5.92 -3.73
N SER A 118 -7.51 6.08 -3.34
CA SER A 118 -7.89 6.72 -2.09
C SER A 118 -9.07 5.99 -1.45
N TRP A 119 -8.95 5.63 -0.19
CA TRP A 119 -10.04 5.02 0.53
C TRP A 119 -10.28 5.68 1.89
N GLN A 120 -11.52 5.61 2.35
CA GLN A 120 -11.98 6.12 3.63
C GLN A 120 -12.99 5.17 4.24
N ARG A 121 -12.85 4.90 5.53
CA ARG A 121 -13.79 4.12 6.32
C ARG A 121 -14.95 5.01 6.78
N LEU A 122 -16.17 4.53 6.56
CA LEU A 122 -17.43 5.21 6.92
C LEU A 122 -18.28 4.22 7.75
N GLY A 123 -17.99 4.14 9.06
CA GLY A 123 -18.54 3.08 9.90
C GLY A 123 -18.06 1.71 9.40
N ASP A 124 -19.00 0.81 9.13
CA ASP A 124 -18.70 -0.55 8.63
C ASP A 124 -18.46 -0.60 7.11
N SER A 125 -18.64 0.53 6.42
CA SER A 125 -18.44 0.62 4.97
C SER A 125 -17.13 1.28 4.64
N ILE A 126 -16.62 0.98 3.42
CA ILE A 126 -15.45 1.65 2.86
C ILE A 126 -15.83 2.35 1.57
N LYS A 127 -15.51 3.63 1.50
CA LYS A 127 -15.57 4.43 0.28
C LYS A 127 -14.18 4.36 -0.37
N TYR A 128 -14.10 3.82 -1.60
CA TYR A 128 -12.86 3.71 -2.35
C TYR A 128 -12.98 4.46 -3.68
N SER A 129 -12.05 5.39 -3.93
CA SER A 129 -11.98 6.20 -5.14
C SER A 129 -10.70 5.93 -5.89
N VAL A 130 -10.79 5.74 -7.20
CA VAL A 130 -9.64 5.58 -8.10
C VAL A 130 -9.72 6.54 -9.26
N THR A 131 -8.56 7.01 -9.72
CA THR A 131 -8.42 7.71 -10.99
C THR A 131 -7.42 6.98 -11.86
N ILE A 132 -7.86 6.60 -13.05
CA ILE A 132 -7.09 5.90 -14.08
C ILE A 132 -6.78 6.93 -15.17
N PRO A 133 -5.51 7.21 -15.46
CA PRO A 133 -5.15 8.23 -16.45
C PRO A 133 -5.55 7.84 -17.86
N ALA A 134 -5.62 8.81 -18.75
CA ALA A 134 -5.91 8.60 -20.17
C ALA A 134 -4.91 7.59 -20.79
N ASN A 135 -5.40 6.77 -21.72
CA ASN A 135 -4.62 5.72 -22.40
C ASN A 135 -4.13 4.57 -21.50
N SER A 136 -4.63 4.48 -20.27
CA SER A 136 -4.43 3.34 -19.37
C SER A 136 -5.73 2.62 -19.11
N THR A 137 -5.61 1.36 -18.67
CA THR A 137 -6.69 0.56 -18.09
C THR A 137 -6.32 0.17 -16.67
N ALA A 138 -7.25 -0.31 -15.90
CA ALA A 138 -6.96 -0.91 -14.60
C ALA A 138 -7.74 -2.21 -14.41
N THR A 139 -7.10 -3.15 -13.70
CA THR A 139 -7.78 -4.30 -13.10
C THR A 139 -7.86 -4.03 -11.61
N VAL A 140 -9.08 -3.87 -11.09
CA VAL A 140 -9.32 -3.69 -9.65
C VAL A 140 -9.70 -5.03 -9.06
N GLU A 141 -9.06 -5.40 -7.96
CA GLU A 141 -9.33 -6.64 -7.24
C GLU A 141 -9.48 -6.33 -5.75
N PHE A 142 -10.56 -6.82 -5.15
CA PHE A 142 -10.89 -6.61 -3.76
C PHE A 142 -10.80 -7.92 -2.98
N ASP A 143 -10.07 -7.92 -1.88
CA ASP A 143 -10.09 -9.00 -0.90
C ASP A 143 -11.29 -8.78 0.04
N LEU A 144 -12.35 -9.55 -0.20
CA LEU A 144 -13.62 -9.43 0.53
C LEU A 144 -13.74 -10.48 1.62
N THR A 145 -14.20 -10.05 2.78
CA THR A 145 -14.68 -10.97 3.81
C THR A 145 -16.08 -11.51 3.47
N PRO A 146 -16.46 -12.69 3.99
CA PRO A 146 -17.79 -13.25 3.76
C PRO A 146 -18.92 -12.25 4.10
N GLY A 147 -19.84 -12.07 3.18
CA GLY A 147 -20.97 -11.14 3.31
C GLY A 147 -20.74 -9.74 2.77
N GLN A 148 -19.52 -9.35 2.48
CA GLN A 148 -19.24 -8.05 1.88
C GLN A 148 -19.66 -7.98 0.41
N GLN A 149 -20.11 -6.81 -0.01
CA GLN A 149 -20.54 -6.48 -1.36
C GLN A 149 -19.86 -5.20 -1.84
N ILE A 150 -19.60 -5.14 -3.14
CA ILE A 150 -19.04 -3.94 -3.79
C ILE A 150 -20.14 -3.33 -4.66
N ILE A 151 -20.34 -2.05 -4.49
CA ILE A 151 -21.28 -1.25 -5.28
C ILE A 151 -20.49 -0.22 -6.10
N LEU A 152 -20.73 -0.22 -7.39
CA LEU A 152 -20.27 0.79 -8.35
C LEU A 152 -21.47 1.28 -9.14
N ASP A 153 -21.69 2.59 -9.22
CA ASP A 153 -22.83 3.21 -9.95
C ASP A 153 -24.19 2.58 -9.59
N HIS A 154 -24.43 2.38 -8.28
CA HIS A 154 -25.64 1.76 -7.71
C HIS A 154 -25.85 0.28 -8.08
N LYS A 155 -24.87 -0.38 -8.67
CA LYS A 155 -24.93 -1.80 -9.03
C LYS A 155 -23.91 -2.60 -8.25
N GLN A 156 -24.29 -3.79 -7.81
CA GLN A 156 -23.35 -4.74 -7.25
C GLN A 156 -22.45 -5.28 -8.39
N ILE A 157 -21.16 -5.33 -8.12
CA ILE A 157 -20.15 -5.81 -9.06
C ILE A 157 -19.34 -6.96 -8.45
N PRO A 158 -18.66 -7.79 -9.27
CA PRO A 158 -17.77 -8.82 -8.77
C PRO A 158 -16.54 -8.23 -8.07
N ALA A 159 -15.85 -9.06 -7.27
CA ALA A 159 -14.64 -8.68 -6.56
C ALA A 159 -13.47 -8.29 -7.49
N LYS A 160 -13.51 -8.74 -8.74
CA LYS A 160 -12.51 -8.38 -9.76
C LYS A 160 -13.18 -7.78 -10.99
N ILE A 161 -12.71 -6.61 -11.42
CA ILE A 161 -13.28 -5.87 -12.56
C ILE A 161 -12.18 -5.15 -13.34
N SER A 162 -12.35 -5.09 -14.67
CA SER A 162 -11.50 -4.27 -15.55
C SER A 162 -12.19 -2.95 -15.87
N LEU A 163 -11.42 -1.86 -15.84
CA LEU A 163 -11.89 -0.49 -16.01
C LEU A 163 -11.06 0.24 -17.06
N SER A 164 -11.71 1.12 -17.81
CA SER A 164 -11.07 2.08 -18.71
C SER A 164 -10.49 3.27 -17.92
N SER A 165 -9.87 4.22 -18.63
CA SER A 165 -9.53 5.53 -18.07
C SER A 165 -10.77 6.25 -17.54
N GLY A 166 -10.62 6.92 -16.40
CA GLY A 166 -11.72 7.60 -15.71
C GLY A 166 -11.55 7.68 -14.23
N THR A 167 -12.56 8.22 -13.56
CA THR A 167 -12.63 8.25 -12.09
C THR A 167 -13.83 7.42 -11.64
N TYR A 168 -13.61 6.52 -10.68
CA TYR A 168 -14.59 5.57 -10.19
C TYR A 168 -14.72 5.67 -8.68
N LEU A 169 -15.93 5.44 -8.19
CA LEU A 169 -16.25 5.47 -6.77
C LEU A 169 -16.96 4.18 -6.36
N PHE A 170 -16.27 3.40 -5.55
CA PHE A 170 -16.80 2.15 -5.00
C PHE A 170 -17.29 2.34 -3.56
N MET A 171 -18.33 1.61 -3.20
CA MET A 171 -18.74 1.41 -1.82
C MET A 171 -18.66 -0.08 -1.49
N ILE A 172 -17.84 -0.43 -0.51
CA ILE A 172 -17.75 -1.78 0.03
C ILE A 172 -18.53 -1.78 1.34
N LYS A 173 -19.52 -2.67 1.44
CA LYS A 173 -20.45 -2.78 2.56
C LYS A 173 -20.44 -4.18 3.14
#